data_f63e4fd8d487cb01972816a2190528fc
#
_entry.id   f63e4fd8d487cb01972816a2190528fc
#
_cell.length_a   1.000
_cell.length_b   1.000
_cell.length_c   1.000
_cell.angle_alpha   90.00
_cell.angle_beta   90.00
_cell.angle_gamma   90.00
#
_symmetry.space_group_name_H-M   'P 1'
#
loop_
_entity.id
_entity.type
_entity.pdbx_description
1 polymer ?
#
loop_
_entity_poly.entity_id
_entity_poly.type
_entity_poly.pdbx_seq_one_letter_code
_entity_poly.pdbx_strand_id
1 'polypeptide(L)'
;YVQTAASGDVYYLEPGINKIKIRNRGQLFVMYNCDLTSHPKPIKIHIPLGSGTVSGFFDLKEHKTNAKYAELLSKATDKYFGVRGDKIIFYFHRDKLREFVKDEILSAINLWDNIIGWEQELMGIEDVRPTQVNNHLFAISPEGAYMWASDYRIAFVYTYLENILLYDKVMSAKDNAWGPAHEIGHIHQLAIDWPSSTESSNNLFSNFILYKLGKYCSRGTELNLPKAADNRTTNSEGNITGMTLSEAHCVLNRPWCNFGSNYQGENTELHMRMNWQLWNYYH
;
A
#
# COMPACT_ATOMS: atom_id res chain seq x y z
N TYR A 1 2.22 -11.91 13.52
CA TYR A 1 1.90 -11.89 12.08
C TYR A 1 2.97 -12.65 11.32
N VAL A 2 2.59 -13.65 10.56
CA VAL A 2 3.48 -14.34 9.62
C VAL A 2 3.41 -13.57 8.31
N GLN A 3 4.54 -13.18 7.78
CA GLN A 3 4.62 -12.52 6.48
C GLN A 3 4.49 -13.54 5.33
N THR A 4 3.40 -14.22 5.33
CA THR A 4 2.97 -15.05 4.19
C THR A 4 1.66 -14.48 3.69
N ALA A 5 1.19 -14.92 2.54
CA ALA A 5 -0.16 -14.60 2.08
C ALA A 5 -1.24 -15.01 3.11
N ALA A 6 -0.92 -15.91 4.03
CA ALA A 6 -1.78 -16.26 5.14
C ALA A 6 -1.75 -15.17 6.23
N SER A 7 -2.89 -14.89 6.82
CA SER A 7 -3.00 -14.08 8.04
C SER A 7 -2.24 -14.75 9.18
N GLY A 8 -1.59 -13.95 10.03
CA GLY A 8 -1.01 -14.45 11.27
C GLY A 8 -2.08 -14.97 12.24
N ASP A 9 -1.64 -15.68 13.28
CA ASP A 9 -2.54 -16.10 14.34
C ASP A 9 -3.08 -14.87 15.08
N VAL A 10 -4.39 -14.79 15.25
CA VAL A 10 -5.08 -13.74 16.01
C VAL A 10 -5.53 -14.31 17.34
N TYR A 11 -5.17 -13.62 18.42
CA TYR A 11 -5.58 -13.97 19.78
C TYR A 11 -6.38 -12.81 20.36
N TYR A 12 -7.63 -13.08 20.70
CA TYR A 12 -8.45 -12.09 21.39
C TYR A 12 -8.09 -12.07 22.88
N LEU A 13 -7.91 -10.88 23.41
CA LEU A 13 -7.54 -10.67 24.81
C LEU A 13 -8.75 -10.23 25.60
N GLU A 14 -8.91 -10.84 26.78
CA GLU A 14 -9.90 -10.45 27.78
C GLU A 14 -9.23 -9.69 28.93
N PRO A 15 -9.98 -8.88 29.70
CA PRO A 15 -9.45 -8.28 30.89
C PRO A 15 -8.92 -9.34 31.88
N GLY A 16 -7.71 -9.12 32.38
CA GLY A 16 -7.08 -10.04 33.33
C GLY A 16 -5.93 -10.85 32.73
N ILE A 17 -5.72 -12.06 33.20
CA ILE A 17 -4.59 -12.89 32.78
C ILE A 17 -4.96 -13.71 31.56
N ASN A 18 -4.22 -13.45 30.45
CA ASN A 18 -4.33 -14.21 29.23
C ASN A 18 -3.10 -15.11 29.05
N LYS A 19 -3.32 -16.42 28.95
CA LYS A 19 -2.27 -17.40 28.66
C LYS A 19 -2.36 -17.78 27.17
N ILE A 20 -1.43 -17.26 26.37
CA ILE A 20 -1.40 -17.49 24.93
C ILE A 20 -0.28 -18.45 24.61
N LYS A 21 -0.61 -19.58 23.95
CA LYS A 21 0.37 -20.50 23.41
C LYS A 21 0.79 -20.03 22.04
N ILE A 22 1.97 -19.44 21.95
CA ILE A 22 2.55 -19.04 20.66
C ILE A 22 2.96 -20.28 19.90
N ARG A 23 2.45 -20.45 18.68
CA ARG A 23 2.71 -21.63 17.87
C ARG A 23 4.00 -21.51 17.05
N ASN A 24 4.32 -20.30 16.62
CA ASN A 24 5.44 -20.02 15.75
C ASN A 24 6.33 -18.93 16.35
N ARG A 25 7.61 -18.99 15.98
CA ARG A 25 8.55 -17.92 16.33
C ARG A 25 8.24 -16.70 15.46
N GLY A 26 7.96 -15.58 16.07
CA GLY A 26 7.64 -14.35 15.35
C GLY A 26 7.40 -13.19 16.28
N GLN A 27 7.09 -12.04 15.74
CA GLN A 27 6.74 -10.85 16.52
C GLN A 27 5.26 -10.86 16.89
N LEU A 28 4.98 -10.36 18.07
CA LEU A 28 3.63 -10.12 18.57
C LEU A 28 3.33 -8.64 18.48
N PHE A 29 2.21 -8.33 17.87
CA PHE A 29 1.64 -6.99 17.88
C PHE A 29 0.41 -6.98 18.76
N VAL A 30 0.32 -6.01 19.64
CA VAL A 30 -0.92 -5.73 20.38
C VAL A 30 -1.67 -4.68 19.60
N MET A 31 -2.88 -5.03 19.16
CA MET A 31 -3.76 -4.11 18.45
C MET A 31 -4.94 -3.75 19.35
N TYR A 32 -5.17 -2.47 19.53
CA TYR A 32 -6.31 -1.95 20.26
C TYR A 32 -6.98 -0.87 19.43
N ASN A 33 -8.06 -1.26 18.80
CA ASN A 33 -8.88 -0.37 17.98
C ASN A 33 -10.12 0.01 18.80
N CYS A 34 -10.24 1.28 19.13
CA CYS A 34 -11.42 1.79 19.83
C CYS A 34 -11.74 3.21 19.34
N ASP A 35 -12.98 3.59 19.51
CA ASP A 35 -13.38 4.98 19.37
C ASP A 35 -12.86 5.76 20.59
N LEU A 36 -11.90 6.64 20.38
CA LEU A 36 -11.29 7.45 21.43
C LEU A 36 -12.27 8.46 22.04
N THR A 37 -13.37 8.78 21.39
CA THR A 37 -14.41 9.67 21.94
C THR A 37 -15.25 8.94 22.96
N SER A 38 -15.56 7.67 22.73
CA SER A 38 -16.35 6.84 23.63
C SER A 38 -15.50 6.04 24.61
N HIS A 39 -14.24 5.76 24.29
CA HIS A 39 -13.31 4.97 25.10
C HIS A 39 -11.94 5.67 25.24
N PRO A 40 -11.87 6.79 25.97
CA PRO A 40 -10.64 7.60 26.04
C PRO A 40 -9.55 7.00 26.93
N LYS A 41 -9.80 5.86 27.57
CA LYS A 41 -8.85 5.27 28.51
C LYS A 41 -7.86 4.36 27.79
N PRO A 42 -6.55 4.56 27.95
CA PRO A 42 -5.54 3.63 27.46
C PRO A 42 -5.66 2.28 28.17
N ILE A 43 -5.42 1.20 27.44
CA ILE A 43 -5.24 -0.11 28.03
C ILE A 43 -3.82 -0.25 28.60
N LYS A 44 -3.69 -0.93 29.70
CA LYS A 44 -2.41 -1.29 30.29
C LYS A 44 -2.16 -2.77 30.07
N ILE A 45 -1.05 -3.09 29.44
CA ILE A 45 -0.64 -4.47 29.19
C ILE A 45 0.66 -4.72 29.93
N HIS A 46 0.71 -5.84 30.65
CA HIS A 46 1.91 -6.31 31.31
C HIS A 46 2.31 -7.66 30.73
N ILE A 47 3.51 -7.73 30.16
CA ILE A 47 4.11 -8.98 29.70
C ILE A 47 5.15 -9.39 30.74
N PRO A 48 4.97 -10.54 31.41
CA PRO A 48 5.89 -10.98 32.47
C PRO A 48 7.30 -11.21 31.93
N LEU A 49 8.29 -10.97 32.76
CA LEU A 49 9.68 -11.25 32.46
C LEU A 49 9.85 -12.72 32.05
N GLY A 50 10.59 -12.97 30.97
CA GLY A 50 10.80 -14.30 30.42
C GLY A 50 9.72 -14.80 29.46
N SER A 51 8.62 -14.07 29.30
CA SER A 51 7.55 -14.41 28.32
C SER A 51 7.86 -14.00 26.90
N GLY A 52 8.89 -13.18 26.69
CA GLY A 52 9.32 -12.72 25.38
C GLY A 52 10.53 -11.78 25.47
N THR A 53 11.06 -11.41 24.34
CA THR A 53 12.12 -10.41 24.22
C THR A 53 11.61 -9.21 23.43
N VAL A 54 12.01 -8.01 23.81
CA VAL A 54 11.73 -6.81 23.04
C VAL A 54 12.70 -6.78 21.84
N SER A 55 12.16 -6.88 20.64
CA SER A 55 12.96 -6.79 19.41
C SER A 55 13.43 -5.36 19.10
N GLY A 56 12.78 -4.38 19.68
CA GLY A 56 12.93 -2.97 19.35
C GLY A 56 12.13 -2.61 18.09
N PHE A 57 11.80 -1.34 18.02
CA PHE A 57 11.16 -0.71 16.86
C PHE A 57 11.43 0.79 16.91
N PHE A 58 11.28 1.45 15.79
CA PHE A 58 11.30 2.90 15.71
C PHE A 58 9.87 3.43 15.65
N ASP A 59 9.56 4.44 16.43
CA ASP A 59 8.30 5.17 16.41
C ASP A 59 8.62 6.65 16.17
N LEU A 60 8.09 7.23 15.09
CA LEU A 60 8.36 8.61 14.72
C LEU A 60 7.98 9.60 15.82
N LYS A 61 6.87 9.35 16.52
CA LYS A 61 6.39 10.22 17.61
C LYS A 61 7.30 10.21 18.84
N GLU A 62 7.86 9.05 19.17
CA GLU A 62 8.68 8.86 20.36
C GLU A 62 10.16 9.17 20.10
N HIS A 63 10.69 8.67 18.99
CA HIS A 63 12.13 8.64 18.74
C HIS A 63 12.64 9.81 17.88
N LYS A 64 11.84 10.33 16.97
CA LYS A 64 11.95 11.59 16.22
C LYS A 64 13.19 11.79 15.34
N THR A 65 14.26 11.01 15.47
CA THR A 65 15.53 11.30 14.82
C THR A 65 16.11 10.09 14.10
N ASN A 66 16.83 10.32 13.01
CA ASN A 66 17.60 9.31 12.31
C ASN A 66 18.68 8.66 13.19
N ALA A 67 19.32 9.43 14.07
CA ALA A 67 20.31 8.89 15.00
C ALA A 67 19.71 7.86 15.95
N LYS A 68 18.49 8.11 16.46
CA LYS A 68 17.79 7.16 17.31
C LYS A 68 17.32 5.94 16.53
N TYR A 69 16.87 6.13 15.30
CA TYR A 69 16.56 5.02 14.39
C TYR A 69 17.78 4.10 14.18
N ALA A 70 18.92 4.69 13.82
CA ALA A 70 20.16 3.94 13.58
C ALA A 70 20.61 3.15 14.83
N GLU A 71 20.53 3.77 16.02
CA GLU A 71 20.80 3.10 17.28
C GLU A 71 19.90 1.87 17.50
N LEU A 72 18.58 2.04 17.32
CA LEU A 72 17.60 0.97 17.53
C LEU A 72 17.76 -0.15 16.49
N LEU A 73 17.94 0.20 15.22
CA LEU A 73 18.16 -0.76 14.15
C LEU A 73 19.45 -1.56 14.34
N SER A 74 20.52 -0.93 14.85
CA SER A 74 21.80 -1.60 15.11
C SER A 74 21.66 -2.70 16.17
N LYS A 75 20.79 -2.48 17.16
CA LYS A 75 20.52 -3.41 18.27
C LYS A 75 19.45 -4.45 17.95
N ALA A 76 18.73 -4.31 16.83
CA ALA A 76 17.67 -5.23 16.44
C ALA A 76 18.21 -6.63 16.20
N THR A 77 17.58 -7.64 16.79
CA THR A 77 17.98 -9.04 16.70
C THR A 77 17.03 -9.90 15.88
N ASP A 78 15.80 -9.47 15.70
CA ASP A 78 14.82 -10.18 14.90
C ASP A 78 15.07 -10.01 13.39
N LYS A 79 14.52 -10.92 12.59
CA LYS A 79 14.61 -10.88 11.11
C LYS A 79 13.95 -9.62 10.55
N TYR A 80 12.92 -9.13 11.20
CA TYR A 80 12.16 -7.96 10.80
C TYR A 80 12.31 -6.85 11.82
N PHE A 81 12.18 -5.62 11.35
CA PHE A 81 12.21 -4.44 12.21
C PHE A 81 11.04 -3.52 11.86
N GLY A 82 10.35 -3.05 12.89
CA GLY A 82 9.22 -2.14 12.76
C GLY A 82 9.66 -0.68 12.73
N VAL A 83 9.12 0.07 11.77
CA VAL A 83 9.26 1.53 11.69
C VAL A 83 7.86 2.13 11.59
N ARG A 84 7.42 2.83 12.61
CA ARG A 84 6.11 3.44 12.68
C ARG A 84 6.18 4.92 12.33
N GLY A 85 5.45 5.32 11.30
CA GLY A 85 5.14 6.69 10.95
C GLY A 85 3.83 7.18 11.58
N ASP A 86 3.26 8.21 11.01
CA ASP A 86 1.95 8.73 11.41
C ASP A 86 0.78 7.93 10.81
N LYS A 87 0.94 7.40 9.61
CA LYS A 87 -0.09 6.67 8.86
C LYS A 87 0.35 5.27 8.41
N ILE A 88 1.65 4.98 8.34
CA ILE A 88 2.20 3.70 7.90
C ILE A 88 3.09 3.07 8.96
N ILE A 89 3.13 1.74 8.97
CA ILE A 89 4.11 0.95 9.70
C ILE A 89 4.86 0.08 8.71
N PHE A 90 6.14 0.35 8.51
CA PHE A 90 7.04 -0.57 7.81
C PHE A 90 7.40 -1.71 8.75
N TYR A 91 7.13 -2.92 8.34
CA TYR A 91 7.59 -4.12 8.98
C TYR A 91 8.42 -4.91 7.99
N PHE A 92 9.66 -4.46 7.85
CA PHE A 92 10.55 -4.89 6.77
C PHE A 92 11.73 -5.72 7.27
N HIS A 93 12.33 -6.47 6.36
CA HIS A 93 13.56 -7.19 6.63
C HIS A 93 14.62 -6.25 7.20
N ARG A 94 15.06 -6.54 8.42
CA ARG A 94 16.08 -5.76 9.14
C ARG A 94 17.34 -5.56 8.33
N ASP A 95 17.81 -6.62 7.65
CA ASP A 95 19.05 -6.55 6.90
C ASP A 95 18.93 -5.67 5.67
N LYS A 96 17.73 -5.56 5.06
CA LYS A 96 17.43 -4.62 3.98
C LYS A 96 17.35 -3.17 4.48
N LEU A 97 16.80 -2.96 5.66
CA LEU A 97 16.85 -1.63 6.29
C LEU A 97 18.30 -1.22 6.58
N ARG A 98 19.15 -2.13 7.05
CA ARG A 98 20.57 -1.89 7.27
C ARG A 98 21.37 -1.66 5.97
N GLU A 99 20.95 -2.31 4.90
CA GLU A 99 21.58 -2.17 3.58
C GLU A 99 21.27 -0.81 2.95
N PHE A 100 20.01 -0.39 2.95
CA PHE A 100 19.56 0.76 2.18
C PHE A 100 19.44 2.05 2.99
N VAL A 101 18.99 1.98 4.23
CA VAL A 101 18.63 3.15 5.06
C VAL A 101 19.14 3.04 6.49
N LYS A 102 20.35 2.52 6.69
CA LYS A 102 20.89 2.28 8.02
C LYS A 102 20.91 3.51 8.94
N ASP A 103 21.10 4.70 8.37
CA ASP A 103 21.28 5.96 9.09
C ASP A 103 20.21 7.01 8.77
N GLU A 104 19.28 6.68 7.84
CA GLU A 104 18.29 7.65 7.35
C GLU A 104 16.98 6.94 6.98
N ILE A 105 15.94 7.16 7.79
CA ILE A 105 14.60 6.60 7.56
C ILE A 105 13.52 7.68 7.44
N LEU A 106 13.79 8.89 7.94
CA LEU A 106 12.77 9.92 8.06
C LEU A 106 12.23 10.36 6.71
N SER A 107 13.07 10.47 5.69
CA SER A 107 12.63 10.83 4.34
C SER A 107 11.64 9.80 3.78
N ALA A 108 11.94 8.50 3.97
CA ALA A 108 11.06 7.44 3.51
C ALA A 108 9.73 7.42 4.27
N ILE A 109 9.78 7.41 5.60
CA ILE A 109 8.55 7.30 6.39
C ILE A 109 7.63 8.50 6.19
N ASN A 110 8.18 9.72 6.13
CA ASN A 110 7.41 10.91 5.87
C ASN A 110 6.80 10.93 4.46
N LEU A 111 7.54 10.45 3.46
CA LEU A 111 7.01 10.35 2.09
C LEU A 111 5.79 9.42 2.03
N TRP A 112 5.88 8.25 2.65
CA TRP A 112 4.79 7.28 2.62
C TRP A 112 3.62 7.68 3.51
N ASP A 113 3.84 8.37 4.62
CA ASP A 113 2.78 9.01 5.39
C ASP A 113 2.02 10.05 4.55
N ASN A 114 2.76 10.86 3.77
CA ASN A 114 2.14 11.82 2.84
C ASN A 114 1.36 11.13 1.72
N ILE A 115 1.89 10.06 1.13
CA ILE A 115 1.20 9.30 0.07
C ILE A 115 -0.13 8.77 0.58
N ILE A 116 -0.16 8.15 1.74
CA ILE A 116 -1.41 7.68 2.35
C ILE A 116 -2.36 8.85 2.63
N GLY A 117 -1.85 9.96 3.17
CA GLY A 117 -2.64 11.16 3.40
C GLY A 117 -3.27 11.71 2.13
N TRP A 118 -2.53 11.79 1.04
CA TRP A 118 -3.06 12.24 -0.24
C TRP A 118 -4.12 11.29 -0.81
N GLU A 119 -3.97 9.99 -0.67
CA GLU A 119 -5.03 9.06 -1.07
C GLU A 119 -6.30 9.21 -0.22
N GLN A 120 -6.15 9.45 1.07
CA GLN A 120 -7.25 9.75 1.98
C GLN A 120 -7.93 11.09 1.62
N GLU A 121 -7.14 12.11 1.27
CA GLU A 121 -7.63 13.39 0.74
C GLU A 121 -8.47 13.18 -0.53
N LEU A 122 -7.95 12.41 -1.49
CA LEU A 122 -8.67 12.11 -2.74
C LEU A 122 -10.03 11.47 -2.49
N MET A 123 -10.14 10.64 -1.48
CA MET A 123 -11.38 9.97 -1.10
C MET A 123 -12.29 10.80 -0.16
N GLY A 124 -11.83 11.97 0.30
CA GLY A 124 -12.56 12.78 1.29
C GLY A 124 -12.74 12.10 2.65
N ILE A 125 -11.90 11.10 2.97
CA ILE A 125 -12.05 10.33 4.22
C ILE A 125 -11.77 11.21 5.43
N GLU A 126 -10.80 12.12 5.35
CA GLU A 126 -10.41 13.00 6.46
C GLU A 126 -11.55 13.95 6.85
N ASP A 127 -12.31 14.44 5.88
CA ASP A 127 -13.44 15.34 6.12
C ASP A 127 -14.64 14.62 6.75
N VAL A 128 -14.89 13.38 6.33
CA VAL A 128 -16.07 12.61 6.75
C VAL A 128 -15.83 11.88 8.07
N ARG A 129 -14.61 11.43 8.32
CA ARG A 129 -14.25 10.61 9.48
C ARG A 129 -12.87 10.94 10.06
N PRO A 130 -12.62 12.18 10.50
CA PRO A 130 -11.31 12.63 10.95
C PRO A 130 -10.74 11.81 12.12
N THR A 131 -11.61 11.20 12.94
CA THR A 131 -11.21 10.38 14.10
C THR A 131 -10.90 8.92 13.75
N GLN A 132 -11.31 8.44 12.59
CA GLN A 132 -11.10 7.05 12.13
C GLN A 132 -9.87 6.87 11.24
N VAL A 133 -9.23 7.95 10.87
CA VAL A 133 -8.00 7.96 10.06
C VAL A 133 -6.76 7.48 10.86
N ASN A 134 -6.95 7.00 12.07
CA ASN A 134 -5.87 6.59 12.97
C ASN A 134 -5.37 5.16 12.78
N ASN A 135 -5.94 4.42 11.85
CA ASN A 135 -5.49 3.06 11.58
C ASN A 135 -4.25 3.10 10.69
N HIS A 136 -3.15 2.66 11.26
CA HIS A 136 -1.92 2.53 10.49
C HIS A 136 -2.05 1.41 9.46
N LEU A 137 -1.63 1.71 8.23
CA LEU A 137 -1.46 0.72 7.20
C LEU A 137 -0.14 -0.02 7.43
N PHE A 138 -0.18 -1.35 7.43
CA PHE A 138 1.03 -2.16 7.51
C PHE A 138 1.61 -2.40 6.13
N ALA A 139 2.89 -2.07 5.96
CA ALA A 139 3.69 -2.45 4.81
C ALA A 139 4.66 -3.54 5.22
N ILE A 140 4.56 -4.70 4.59
CA ILE A 140 5.37 -5.88 4.90
C ILE A 140 6.30 -6.23 3.74
N SER A 141 7.36 -7.01 4.01
CA SER A 141 8.33 -7.44 2.99
C SER A 141 8.46 -8.96 2.92
N PRO A 142 7.54 -9.65 2.26
CA PRO A 142 7.65 -11.09 2.05
C PRO A 142 8.81 -11.47 1.12
N GLU A 143 9.20 -12.73 1.16
CA GLU A 143 10.26 -13.28 0.29
C GLU A 143 9.75 -13.62 -1.11
N GLY A 144 8.44 -13.75 -1.28
CA GLY A 144 7.77 -14.03 -2.55
C GLY A 144 6.66 -13.04 -2.84
N ALA A 145 6.08 -13.15 -4.03
CA ALA A 145 5.06 -12.25 -4.59
C ALA A 145 5.54 -10.78 -4.70
N TYR A 146 5.40 -10.20 -5.88
CA TYR A 146 6.02 -8.90 -6.18
C TYR A 146 5.44 -7.76 -5.33
N MET A 147 4.15 -7.51 -5.47
CA MET A 147 3.37 -6.55 -4.69
C MET A 147 1.94 -7.07 -4.56
N TRP A 148 1.29 -6.75 -3.47
CA TRP A 148 -0.13 -7.04 -3.27
C TRP A 148 -0.68 -6.29 -2.06
N ALA A 149 -2.00 -6.11 -2.03
CA ALA A 149 -2.74 -5.57 -0.90
C ALA A 149 -3.75 -6.59 -0.37
N SER A 150 -4.04 -6.54 0.90
CA SER A 150 -5.09 -7.34 1.54
C SER A 150 -5.46 -6.73 2.88
N ASP A 151 -6.76 -6.50 3.07
CA ASP A 151 -7.34 -5.95 4.30
C ASP A 151 -6.73 -4.61 4.74
N TYR A 152 -5.79 -4.64 5.67
CA TYR A 152 -5.14 -3.47 6.27
C TYR A 152 -3.64 -3.41 5.98
N ARG A 153 -3.14 -4.23 5.07
CA ARG A 153 -1.72 -4.35 4.76
C ARG A 153 -1.43 -4.37 3.27
N ILE A 154 -0.27 -3.88 2.96
CA ILE A 154 0.35 -3.96 1.63
C ILE A 154 1.66 -4.73 1.74
N ALA A 155 2.07 -5.35 0.67
CA ALA A 155 3.29 -6.13 0.62
C ALA A 155 4.18 -5.71 -0.54
N PHE A 156 5.46 -5.65 -0.28
CA PHE A 156 6.51 -5.43 -1.27
C PHE A 156 7.55 -6.53 -1.13
N VAL A 157 7.82 -7.28 -2.19
CA VAL A 157 8.87 -8.29 -2.13
C VAL A 157 10.17 -7.66 -1.61
N TYR A 158 10.84 -8.35 -0.70
CA TYR A 158 12.01 -7.79 0.01
C TYR A 158 13.14 -7.30 -0.92
N THR A 159 13.23 -7.84 -2.14
CA THR A 159 14.19 -7.40 -3.17
C THR A 159 13.82 -6.06 -3.81
N TYR A 160 12.58 -5.61 -3.65
CA TYR A 160 12.11 -4.32 -4.19
C TYR A 160 12.24 -3.16 -3.19
N LEU A 161 12.60 -3.44 -1.94
CA LEU A 161 12.62 -2.44 -0.86
C LEU A 161 13.55 -1.25 -1.13
N GLU A 162 14.57 -1.40 -1.94
CA GLU A 162 15.42 -0.27 -2.36
C GLU A 162 14.59 0.85 -3.00
N ASN A 163 13.61 0.48 -3.85
CA ASN A 163 12.74 1.42 -4.55
C ASN A 163 11.64 2.02 -3.66
N ILE A 164 11.43 1.47 -2.48
CA ILE A 164 10.46 1.97 -1.49
C ILE A 164 11.15 2.89 -0.47
N LEU A 165 12.35 2.51 -0.05
CA LEU A 165 13.04 3.13 1.09
C LEU A 165 13.92 4.31 0.69
N LEU A 166 14.50 4.29 -0.51
CA LEU A 166 15.37 5.38 -0.96
C LEU A 166 14.53 6.49 -1.59
N TYR A 167 14.43 7.61 -0.88
CA TYR A 167 13.70 8.80 -1.33
C TYR A 167 14.08 9.20 -2.77
N ASP A 168 15.37 9.27 -3.06
CA ASP A 168 15.87 9.64 -4.38
C ASP A 168 15.47 8.65 -5.47
N LYS A 169 15.38 7.36 -5.15
CA LYS A 169 14.88 6.33 -6.08
C LYS A 169 13.41 6.54 -6.40
N VAL A 170 12.58 6.77 -5.38
CA VAL A 170 11.15 7.08 -5.57
C VAL A 170 10.99 8.35 -6.40
N MET A 171 11.79 9.38 -6.10
CA MET A 171 11.68 10.70 -6.73
C MET A 171 12.38 10.79 -8.10
N SER A 172 13.41 10.01 -8.40
CA SER A 172 14.13 10.05 -9.68
C SER A 172 13.44 9.25 -10.78
N ALA A 173 12.88 8.10 -10.48
CA ALA A 173 12.22 7.26 -11.47
C ALA A 173 10.85 7.83 -11.87
N LYS A 174 10.47 7.59 -13.13
CA LYS A 174 9.21 8.14 -13.67
C LYS A 174 7.99 7.65 -12.89
N ASP A 175 7.95 6.39 -12.50
CA ASP A 175 6.76 5.75 -11.93
C ASP A 175 7.02 4.76 -10.79
N ASN A 176 8.14 4.85 -10.08
CA ASN A 176 8.42 3.94 -8.95
C ASN A 176 7.34 3.99 -7.86
N ALA A 177 6.72 5.15 -7.64
CA ALA A 177 5.63 5.28 -6.69
C ALA A 177 4.30 4.70 -7.20
N TRP A 178 4.17 4.43 -8.50
CA TRP A 178 2.90 4.03 -9.11
C TRP A 178 2.37 2.71 -8.56
N GLY A 179 3.20 1.67 -8.57
CA GLY A 179 2.82 0.35 -8.04
C GLY A 179 2.48 0.37 -6.55
N PRO A 180 3.35 0.90 -5.69
CA PRO A 180 3.03 1.08 -4.28
C PRO A 180 1.74 1.87 -4.00
N ALA A 181 1.49 2.97 -4.74
CA ALA A 181 0.25 3.73 -4.63
C ALA A 181 -0.97 2.91 -5.13
N HIS A 182 -0.78 2.05 -6.11
CA HIS A 182 -1.80 1.10 -6.54
C HIS A 182 -2.20 0.15 -5.40
N GLU A 183 -1.25 -0.41 -4.69
CA GLU A 183 -1.53 -1.32 -3.57
C GLU A 183 -2.16 -0.59 -2.37
N ILE A 184 -1.72 0.63 -2.06
CA ILE A 184 -2.34 1.47 -1.04
C ILE A 184 -3.77 1.82 -1.48
N GLY A 185 -3.96 2.15 -2.76
CA GLY A 185 -5.25 2.44 -3.36
C GLY A 185 -6.27 1.33 -3.16
N HIS A 186 -5.90 0.05 -3.22
CA HIS A 186 -6.80 -1.06 -2.89
C HIS A 186 -7.40 -0.98 -1.49
N ILE A 187 -6.69 -0.39 -0.54
CA ILE A 187 -7.20 -0.18 0.82
C ILE A 187 -8.19 0.99 0.88
N HIS A 188 -8.04 1.98 -0.01
CA HIS A 188 -8.82 3.21 -0.01
C HIS A 188 -9.96 3.25 -1.01
N GLN A 189 -9.96 2.40 -2.04
CA GLN A 189 -10.87 2.51 -3.19
C GLN A 189 -12.34 2.18 -2.90
N LEU A 190 -12.70 1.78 -1.69
CA LEU A 190 -14.00 1.27 -1.25
C LEU A 190 -15.23 1.87 -1.97
N ALA A 191 -15.27 3.18 -2.16
CA ALA A 191 -16.39 3.86 -2.81
C ALA A 191 -16.38 3.77 -4.34
N ILE A 192 -15.22 3.46 -4.93
CA ILE A 192 -15.02 3.37 -6.38
C ILE A 192 -14.62 1.97 -6.85
N ASP A 193 -14.73 0.98 -5.96
CA ASP A 193 -14.54 -0.42 -6.30
C ASP A 193 -15.82 -0.98 -6.93
N TRP A 194 -15.94 -0.81 -8.23
CA TRP A 194 -17.06 -1.39 -8.98
C TRP A 194 -16.74 -2.82 -9.42
N PRO A 195 -17.76 -3.68 -9.53
CA PRO A 195 -17.57 -5.02 -10.06
C PRO A 195 -16.78 -5.00 -11.38
N SER A 196 -15.76 -5.83 -11.46
CA SER A 196 -14.86 -5.95 -12.62
C SER A 196 -13.96 -4.75 -12.91
N SER A 197 -13.87 -3.76 -12.04
CA SER A 197 -12.99 -2.61 -12.24
C SER A 197 -11.99 -2.36 -11.10
N THR A 198 -11.87 -3.27 -10.17
CA THR A 198 -11.00 -3.18 -8.99
C THR A 198 -9.58 -2.76 -9.37
N GLU A 199 -8.97 -3.43 -10.35
CA GLU A 199 -7.62 -3.15 -10.83
C GLU A 199 -7.51 -1.89 -11.72
N SER A 200 -8.65 -1.36 -12.16
CA SER A 200 -8.71 -0.19 -13.04
C SER A 200 -8.99 1.09 -12.27
N SER A 201 -10.02 1.09 -11.43
CA SER A 201 -10.38 2.26 -10.62
C SER A 201 -9.29 2.62 -9.62
N ASN A 202 -8.57 1.63 -9.15
CA ASN A 202 -7.42 1.75 -8.29
C ASN A 202 -6.26 2.55 -8.92
N ASN A 203 -6.09 2.51 -10.24
CA ASN A 203 -5.08 3.28 -10.94
C ASN A 203 -5.29 4.81 -10.87
N LEU A 204 -6.48 5.25 -10.44
CA LEU A 204 -6.72 6.65 -10.14
C LEU A 204 -5.80 7.15 -9.01
N PHE A 205 -5.65 6.36 -7.96
CA PHE A 205 -4.74 6.67 -6.85
C PHE A 205 -3.30 6.75 -7.32
N SER A 206 -2.84 5.77 -8.10
CA SER A 206 -1.49 5.76 -8.65
C SER A 206 -1.17 7.03 -9.45
N ASN A 207 -2.09 7.45 -10.33
CA ASN A 207 -1.91 8.66 -11.12
C ASN A 207 -1.96 9.92 -10.28
N PHE A 208 -2.86 9.97 -9.31
CA PHE A 208 -2.96 11.09 -8.38
C PHE A 208 -1.68 11.26 -7.55
N ILE A 209 -1.11 10.16 -7.07
CA ILE A 209 0.15 10.21 -6.32
C ILE A 209 1.30 10.67 -7.21
N LEU A 210 1.41 10.17 -8.44
CA LEU A 210 2.42 10.68 -9.37
C LEU A 210 2.25 12.19 -9.65
N TYR A 211 1.02 12.65 -9.80
CA TYR A 211 0.73 14.08 -9.93
C TYR A 211 1.18 14.89 -8.70
N LYS A 212 0.82 14.45 -7.49
CA LYS A 212 1.25 15.09 -6.23
C LYS A 212 2.78 15.12 -6.07
N LEU A 213 3.47 14.13 -6.61
CA LEU A 213 4.94 14.07 -6.64
C LEU A 213 5.56 14.91 -7.78
N GLY A 214 4.77 15.66 -8.54
CA GLY A 214 5.24 16.44 -9.69
C GLY A 214 5.74 15.57 -10.85
N LYS A 215 5.21 14.37 -10.98
CA LYS A 215 5.61 13.38 -11.99
C LYS A 215 4.52 13.20 -13.03
N TYR A 216 4.95 12.78 -14.20
CA TYR A 216 4.04 12.45 -15.28
C TYR A 216 3.83 10.94 -15.37
N CYS A 217 2.56 10.50 -15.40
CA CYS A 217 2.25 9.10 -15.56
C CYS A 217 2.49 8.65 -17.00
N SER A 218 3.53 7.86 -17.23
CA SER A 218 3.85 7.31 -18.55
C SER A 218 2.86 6.23 -19.01
N ARG A 219 2.09 5.65 -18.10
CA ARG A 219 1.17 4.54 -18.40
C ARG A 219 -0.12 5.00 -19.07
N GLY A 220 -0.54 6.22 -18.78
CA GLY A 220 -1.71 6.85 -19.40
C GLY A 220 -1.38 7.67 -20.64
N THR A 221 -0.14 7.63 -21.16
CA THR A 221 0.29 8.44 -22.29
C THR A 221 -0.17 7.89 -23.62
N GLU A 222 -0.14 8.76 -24.65
CA GLU A 222 -0.44 8.44 -26.04
C GLU A 222 0.33 7.25 -26.59
N LEU A 223 1.46 6.88 -25.99
CA LEU A 223 2.27 5.72 -26.38
C LEU A 223 1.68 4.37 -25.94
N ASN A 224 0.99 4.34 -24.81
CA ASN A 224 0.38 3.12 -24.30
C ASN A 224 -1.12 3.02 -24.65
N LEU A 225 -1.79 4.15 -24.83
CA LEU A 225 -3.20 4.20 -25.20
C LEU A 225 -3.51 3.60 -26.58
N PRO A 226 -2.74 3.88 -27.64
CA PRO A 226 -2.93 3.20 -28.93
C PRO A 226 -2.71 1.69 -28.84
N LYS A 227 -1.75 1.22 -28.04
CA LYS A 227 -1.50 -0.23 -27.87
C LYS A 227 -2.60 -0.90 -27.06
N ALA A 228 -3.10 -0.25 -26.04
CA ALA A 228 -4.20 -0.75 -25.23
C ALA A 228 -5.54 -0.68 -25.99
N ALA A 229 -5.72 0.33 -26.85
CA ALA A 229 -6.88 0.48 -27.72
C ALA A 229 -6.79 -0.32 -29.01
N ASP A 230 -5.59 -0.68 -29.44
CA ASP A 230 -5.33 -1.42 -30.67
C ASP A 230 -5.05 -2.91 -30.37
N ASN A 231 -5.82 -3.46 -29.45
CA ASN A 231 -5.86 -4.93 -29.25
C ASN A 231 -6.50 -5.66 -30.45
N ARG A 232 -6.19 -5.15 -31.65
CA ARG A 232 -6.51 -5.83 -32.89
C ARG A 232 -5.49 -6.92 -33.10
N THR A 233 -5.86 -8.12 -32.73
CA THR A 233 -5.13 -9.30 -33.17
C THR A 233 -5.69 -9.75 -34.49
N THR A 234 -4.84 -10.05 -35.44
CA THR A 234 -5.21 -10.84 -36.62
C THR A 234 -5.21 -12.32 -36.21
N ASN A 235 -6.33 -12.98 -36.41
CA ASN A 235 -6.38 -14.44 -36.24
C ASN A 235 -5.57 -15.13 -37.37
N SER A 236 -5.44 -16.45 -37.28
CA SER A 236 -4.74 -17.27 -38.28
C SER A 236 -5.31 -17.18 -39.70
N GLU A 237 -6.50 -16.64 -39.87
CA GLU A 237 -7.20 -16.44 -41.15
C GLU A 237 -7.01 -15.01 -41.70
N GLY A 238 -6.23 -14.15 -41.01
CA GLY A 238 -6.02 -12.77 -41.39
C GLY A 238 -7.16 -11.81 -41.02
N ASN A 239 -8.20 -12.29 -40.34
CA ASN A 239 -9.29 -11.45 -39.90
C ASN A 239 -8.88 -10.63 -38.68
N ILE A 240 -9.21 -9.34 -38.69
CA ILE A 240 -9.00 -8.47 -37.52
C ILE A 240 -9.97 -8.90 -36.42
N THR A 241 -9.42 -9.42 -35.35
CA THR A 241 -10.14 -9.74 -34.12
C THR A 241 -9.81 -8.73 -33.05
N GLY A 242 -10.78 -8.31 -32.29
CA GLY A 242 -10.61 -7.30 -31.25
C GLY A 242 -11.45 -6.05 -31.49
N MET A 243 -11.51 -5.20 -30.49
CA MET A 243 -12.30 -3.98 -30.56
C MET A 243 -11.61 -2.88 -31.36
N THR A 244 -12.38 -2.17 -32.16
CA THR A 244 -11.95 -0.87 -32.69
C THR A 244 -11.77 0.14 -31.56
N LEU A 245 -11.01 1.19 -31.80
CA LEU A 245 -10.85 2.29 -30.83
C LEU A 245 -12.21 2.85 -30.38
N SER A 246 -13.16 2.96 -31.32
CA SER A 246 -14.52 3.44 -31.04
C SER A 246 -15.30 2.46 -30.16
N GLU A 247 -15.22 1.19 -30.45
CA GLU A 247 -15.86 0.13 -29.63
C GLU A 247 -15.21 0.04 -28.24
N ALA A 248 -13.90 0.12 -28.16
CA ALA A 248 -13.18 0.18 -26.91
C ALA A 248 -13.61 1.39 -26.06
N HIS A 249 -13.76 2.57 -26.66
CA HIS A 249 -14.27 3.74 -25.95
C HIS A 249 -15.70 3.56 -25.45
N CYS A 250 -16.60 3.00 -26.25
CA CYS A 250 -17.97 2.73 -25.85
C CYS A 250 -18.06 1.71 -24.72
N VAL A 251 -17.24 0.67 -24.80
CA VAL A 251 -17.23 -0.43 -23.83
C VAL A 251 -16.59 0.00 -22.52
N LEU A 252 -15.47 0.71 -22.60
CA LEU A 252 -14.66 1.14 -21.46
C LEU A 252 -15.31 2.26 -20.65
N ASN A 253 -16.25 2.99 -21.25
CA ASN A 253 -17.08 3.98 -20.56
C ASN A 253 -18.29 3.36 -19.83
N ARG A 254 -18.38 2.05 -19.76
CA ARG A 254 -19.41 1.32 -19.03
C ARG A 254 -18.80 0.57 -17.85
N PRO A 255 -18.52 1.23 -16.73
CA PRO A 255 -17.84 0.61 -15.57
C PRO A 255 -18.62 -0.56 -14.96
N TRP A 256 -19.91 -0.68 -15.26
CA TRP A 256 -20.79 -1.78 -14.82
C TRP A 256 -20.94 -2.93 -15.82
N CYS A 257 -20.29 -2.87 -16.97
CA CYS A 257 -20.32 -3.98 -17.91
C CYS A 257 -19.35 -5.06 -17.47
N ASN A 258 -19.90 -6.19 -17.11
CA ASN A 258 -19.15 -7.40 -16.77
C ASN A 258 -18.57 -8.03 -18.04
N PHE A 259 -17.54 -7.44 -18.59
CA PHE A 259 -16.72 -8.06 -19.64
C PHE A 259 -15.74 -8.99 -18.93
N GLY A 260 -15.87 -10.28 -19.13
CA GLY A 260 -15.15 -11.32 -18.41
C GLY A 260 -13.69 -11.02 -18.07
N SER A 261 -13.13 -11.77 -17.18
CA SER A 261 -11.82 -11.57 -16.51
C SER A 261 -10.64 -11.20 -17.41
N ASN A 262 -10.71 -11.48 -18.70
CA ASN A 262 -9.64 -11.18 -19.67
C ASN A 262 -9.50 -9.69 -20.01
N TYR A 263 -10.52 -8.87 -19.77
CA TYR A 263 -10.47 -7.43 -20.03
C TYR A 263 -9.79 -6.61 -18.95
N GLN A 264 -9.78 -7.10 -17.73
CA GLN A 264 -9.20 -6.38 -16.60
C GLN A 264 -7.68 -6.29 -16.65
N GLY A 265 -7.01 -7.35 -17.11
CA GLY A 265 -5.55 -7.42 -17.11
C GLY A 265 -4.87 -6.59 -18.18
N GLU A 266 -5.54 -6.34 -19.30
CA GLU A 266 -4.88 -5.76 -20.50
C GLU A 266 -5.16 -4.27 -20.73
N ASN A 267 -6.23 -3.70 -20.13
CA ASN A 267 -6.68 -2.35 -20.38
C ASN A 267 -7.01 -1.51 -19.14
N THR A 268 -6.37 -1.82 -18.01
CA THR A 268 -6.63 -1.14 -16.73
C THR A 268 -6.36 0.36 -16.80
N GLU A 269 -5.32 0.77 -17.50
CA GLU A 269 -4.98 2.18 -17.69
C GLU A 269 -6.00 2.90 -18.58
N LEU A 270 -6.52 2.22 -19.58
CA LEU A 270 -7.53 2.80 -20.47
C LEU A 270 -8.88 2.99 -19.74
N HIS A 271 -9.27 2.02 -18.92
CA HIS A 271 -10.48 2.12 -18.08
C HIS A 271 -10.40 3.28 -17.09
N MET A 272 -9.22 3.50 -16.51
CA MET A 272 -8.99 4.59 -15.57
C MET A 272 -8.94 5.95 -16.26
N ARG A 273 -8.63 6.03 -17.55
CA ARG A 273 -8.44 7.28 -18.30
C ARG A 273 -9.61 8.26 -18.16
N MET A 274 -10.84 7.77 -18.23
CA MET A 274 -12.02 8.61 -18.08
C MET A 274 -12.06 9.26 -16.70
N ASN A 275 -11.84 8.48 -15.64
CA ASN A 275 -11.83 8.98 -14.27
C ASN A 275 -10.71 10.01 -14.08
N TRP A 276 -9.53 9.74 -14.65
CA TRP A 276 -8.40 10.65 -14.60
C TRP A 276 -8.65 11.95 -15.39
N GLN A 277 -9.30 11.87 -16.56
CA GLN A 277 -9.68 13.05 -17.36
C GLN A 277 -10.74 13.90 -16.65
N LEU A 278 -11.74 13.27 -16.02
CA LEU A 278 -12.73 13.97 -15.22
C LEU A 278 -12.09 14.67 -14.03
N TRP A 279 -11.21 13.99 -13.32
CA TRP A 279 -10.49 14.59 -12.22
C TRP A 279 -9.67 15.81 -12.66
N ASN A 280 -8.89 15.71 -13.74
CA ASN A 280 -8.11 16.83 -14.28
C ASN A 280 -8.98 18.00 -14.77
N TYR A 281 -10.21 17.73 -15.21
CA TYR A 281 -11.11 18.77 -15.69
C TYR A 281 -11.75 19.58 -14.56
N TYR A 282 -12.02 18.94 -13.42
CA TYR A 282 -12.71 19.56 -12.29
C TYR A 282 -11.77 20.07 -11.20
N HIS A 283 -10.50 19.77 -11.28
CA HIS A 283 -9.44 20.30 -10.41
C HIS A 283 -8.56 21.33 -11.10
#